data_97d4123b4aa19f67d42376c8be8524d8
#
_entry.id   97d4123b4aa19f67d42376c8be8524d8
#
_cell.length_a   1.000
_cell.length_b   1.000
_cell.length_c   1.000
_cell.angle_alpha   90.00
_cell.angle_beta   90.00
_cell.angle_gamma   90.00
#
_symmetry.space_group_name_H-M   'P 1'
#
loop_
_entity.id
_entity.type
_entity.pdbx_description
1 polymer ?
#
loop_
_entity_poly.entity_id
_entity_poly.type
_entity_poly.pdbx_seq_one_letter_code
_entity_poly.pdbx_strand_id
1 'polypeptide(L)' 'MYSIYKTFNKITEKFYIGKQYKNYAHYLGSGKLLRKAIDKHGRENFTKVILEDK' A
#
# COMPACT_ATOMS: atom_id res chain seq x y z
N MET A 1 2.86 -5.83 -17.83
CA MET A 1 3.69 -5.96 -16.61
C MET A 1 2.96 -5.37 -15.42
N TYR A 2 2.92 -6.08 -14.32
CA TYR A 2 2.25 -5.61 -13.11
C TYR A 2 2.94 -6.17 -11.87
N SER A 3 2.63 -5.56 -10.73
CA SER A 3 3.17 -5.99 -9.44
C SER A 3 2.03 -6.22 -8.45
N ILE A 4 2.18 -7.21 -7.60
CA ILE A 4 1.30 -7.43 -6.47
C ILE A 4 2.01 -6.87 -5.25
N TYR A 5 1.34 -6.00 -4.51
CA TYR A 5 1.95 -5.34 -3.36
C TYR A 5 1.14 -5.53 -2.10
N LYS A 6 1.80 -5.36 -0.97
CA LYS A 6 1.17 -5.35 0.34
C LYS A 6 1.57 -4.05 1.04
N THR A 7 0.57 -3.27 1.47
CA THR A 7 0.79 -2.06 2.23
C THR A 7 0.38 -2.34 3.68
N PHE A 8 1.30 -2.13 4.61
CA PHE A 8 1.09 -2.43 6.02
C PHE A 8 0.96 -1.15 6.83
N ASN A 9 -0.09 -1.08 7.68
CA ASN A 9 -0.30 0.02 8.60
C ASN A 9 0.27 -0.37 9.97
N LYS A 10 1.33 0.29 10.39
CA LYS A 10 2.03 -0.01 11.64
C LYS A 10 1.20 0.32 12.88
N ILE A 11 0.27 1.25 12.76
CA ILE A 11 -0.56 1.68 13.89
C ILE A 11 -1.62 0.63 14.23
N THR A 12 -2.34 0.16 13.22
CA THR A 12 -3.44 -0.80 13.42
C THR A 12 -3.02 -2.24 13.18
N GLU A 13 -1.81 -2.44 12.65
CA GLU A 13 -1.28 -3.75 12.28
C GLU A 13 -2.11 -4.44 11.19
N LYS A 14 -2.83 -3.65 10.40
CA LYS A 14 -3.60 -4.16 9.27
C LYS A 14 -2.79 -3.99 7.98
N PHE A 15 -3.12 -4.81 6.99
CA PHE A 15 -2.45 -4.72 5.71
C PHE A 15 -3.46 -4.74 4.57
N TYR A 16 -3.02 -4.23 3.42
CA TYR A 16 -3.86 -4.11 2.23
C TYR A 16 -3.07 -4.68 1.06
N ILE A 17 -3.70 -5.57 0.30
CA ILE A 17 -3.07 -6.19 -0.86
C ILE A 17 -3.72 -5.66 -2.12
N GLY A 18 -2.93 -5.30 -3.10
CA GLY A 18 -3.43 -4.78 -4.35
C GLY A 18 -2.49 -5.07 -5.51
N LYS A 19 -2.89 -4.59 -6.67
CA LYS A 19 -2.14 -4.75 -7.91
C LYS A 19 -1.92 -3.39 -8.55
N GLN A 20 -0.74 -3.18 -9.10
CA GLN A 20 -0.41 -1.94 -9.82
C GLN A 20 0.26 -2.30 -11.14
N TYR A 21 0.00 -1.49 -12.17
CA TYR A 21 0.59 -1.72 -13.47
C TYR A 21 1.90 -0.99 -13.68
N LYS A 22 2.17 0.00 -12.85
CA LYS A 22 3.44 0.71 -12.87
C LYS A 22 4.04 0.66 -11.48
N ASN A 23 5.36 0.59 -11.44
CA ASN A 23 6.06 0.52 -10.17
C ASN A 23 6.34 1.90 -9.64
N TYR A 24 5.44 2.45 -8.85
CA TYR A 24 5.59 3.74 -8.21
C TYR A 24 6.06 3.55 -6.77
N ALA A 25 7.26 4.04 -6.47
CA ALA A 25 7.82 3.91 -5.13
C ALA A 25 6.95 4.55 -4.06
N HIS A 26 6.25 5.62 -4.40
CA HIS A 26 5.42 6.35 -3.45
C HIS A 26 3.95 5.94 -3.47
N TYR A 27 3.60 5.00 -4.31
CA TYR A 27 2.21 4.56 -4.43
C TYR A 27 1.90 3.50 -3.39
N LEU A 28 1.04 3.83 -2.43
CA LEU A 28 0.65 2.93 -1.35
C LEU A 28 -0.62 2.15 -1.65
N GLY A 29 -1.34 2.54 -2.70
CA GLY A 29 -2.58 1.89 -3.07
C GLY A 29 -3.64 2.91 -3.44
N SER A 30 -4.74 2.44 -4.03
CA SER A 30 -5.80 3.33 -4.52
C SER A 30 -7.16 3.10 -3.87
N GLY A 31 -7.28 2.17 -2.94
CA GLY A 31 -8.55 1.89 -2.28
C GLY A 31 -8.99 3.03 -1.38
N LYS A 32 -10.30 3.27 -1.31
CA LYS A 32 -10.83 4.34 -0.46
C LYS A 32 -10.51 4.12 1.01
N LEU A 33 -10.60 2.88 1.48
CA LEU A 33 -10.29 2.56 2.88
C LEU A 33 -8.83 2.81 3.18
N LEU A 34 -7.95 2.44 2.26
CA LEU A 34 -6.53 2.66 2.43
C LEU A 34 -6.21 4.16 2.47
N ARG A 35 -6.82 4.94 1.59
CA ARG A 35 -6.60 6.39 1.56
C ARG A 35 -7.05 7.04 2.85
N LYS A 36 -8.20 6.63 3.39
CA LYS A 36 -8.68 7.14 4.67
C LYS A 36 -7.72 6.79 5.80
N ALA A 37 -7.19 5.59 5.78
CA ALA A 37 -6.24 5.16 6.80
C ALA A 37 -4.94 5.96 6.72
N ILE A 38 -4.46 6.24 5.50
CA ILE A 38 -3.27 7.05 5.30
C ILE A 38 -3.49 8.47 5.82
N ASP A 39 -4.65 9.06 5.53
CA ASP A 39 -4.99 10.40 5.99
C ASP A 39 -5.09 10.45 7.52
N LYS A 40 -5.60 9.39 8.13
CA LYS A 40 -5.81 9.35 9.57
C LYS A 40 -4.52 9.09 10.35
N HIS A 41 -3.68 8.19 9.88
CA HIS A 41 -2.51 7.71 10.63
C HIS A 41 -1.18 8.26 10.15
N GLY A 42 -1.18 8.93 9.00
CA GLY A 42 0.05 9.46 8.44
C GLY A 42 0.75 8.47 7.53
N ARG A 43 1.30 8.98 6.45
CA ARG A 43 1.96 8.18 5.42
C ARG A 43 3.20 7.47 5.95
N GLU A 44 3.88 8.06 6.92
CA GLU A 44 5.11 7.50 7.49
C GLU A 44 4.85 6.23 8.29
N ASN A 45 3.60 5.94 8.62
CA ASN A 45 3.24 4.73 9.36
C ASN A 45 2.86 3.57 8.45
N PHE A 46 3.05 3.74 7.14
CA PHE A 46 2.73 2.71 6.16
C PHE A 46 4.00 2.22 5.48
N THR A 47 4.09 0.91 5.30
CA THR A 47 5.20 0.26 4.61
C THR A 47 4.65 -0.55 3.45
N LYS A 48 5.28 -0.42 2.28
CA LYS A 48 4.86 -1.14 1.09
C LYS A 48 5.90 -2.20 0.73
N VAL A 49 5.43 -3.40 0.46
CA VAL A 49 6.29 -4.52 0.06
C VAL A 49 5.76 -5.08 -1.26
N ILE A 50 6.65 -5.33 -2.19
CA ILE A 50 6.29 -5.98 -3.45
C ILE A 50 6.35 -7.49 -3.22
N LEU A 51 5.20 -8.15 -3.37
CA LEU A 51 5.10 -9.59 -3.16
C LEU A 51 5.43 -10.36 -4.43
N GLU A 52 5.04 -9.82 -5.58
CA GLU A 52 5.25 -10.46 -6.86
C GLU A 52 5.35 -9.40 -7.94
N ASP A 53 6.31 -9.55 -8.83
CA ASP A 53 6.54 -8.60 -9.91
C ASP A 53 6.52 -9.36 -11.24
N LYS A 54 5.57 -9.04 -12.09
CA LYS A 54 5.37 -9.73 -13.37
C LYS A 54 5.54 -8.80 -14.55
#